data_2924f3b524252a5c44e72bddf58ba417
#
_entry.id   2924f3b524252a5c44e72bddf58ba417
#
_cell.length_a   1.000
_cell.length_b   1.000
_cell.length_c   1.000
_cell.angle_alpha   90.00
_cell.angle_beta   90.00
_cell.angle_gamma   90.00
#
_symmetry.space_group_name_H-M   'P 1'
#
loop_
_entity.id
_entity.type
_entity.pdbx_description
1 polymer ?
#
loop_
_entity_poly.entity_id
_entity_poly.type
_entity_poly.pdbx_seq_one_letter_code
_entity_poly.pdbx_strand_id
1 'polypeptide(L)'
;MANRDEIFGALKEGLLERGIDEDKITYEADLVRDLGLDSLDTVEVTMGLEERFGVEIPDTELEDVATVSDAVGLVEKKMAVGA
;
A
#
# COMPACT_ATOMS: atom_id res chain seq x y z
N MET A 1 5.71 10.28 -14.29
CA MET A 1 6.32 9.44 -13.25
C MET A 1 5.48 9.50 -11.98
N ALA A 2 5.15 8.36 -11.40
CA ALA A 2 4.33 8.34 -10.18
C ALA A 2 5.14 8.88 -9.00
N ASN A 3 4.52 9.71 -8.21
CA ASN A 3 5.14 10.23 -7.00
C ASN A 3 4.45 9.64 -5.77
N ARG A 4 4.93 10.03 -4.60
CA ARG A 4 4.41 9.52 -3.34
C ARG A 4 2.89 9.76 -3.19
N ASP A 5 2.41 10.91 -3.63
CA ASP A 5 0.99 11.24 -3.53
C ASP A 5 0.13 10.37 -4.44
N GLU A 6 0.63 10.03 -5.61
CA GLU A 6 -0.07 9.14 -6.53
C GLU A 6 -0.14 7.72 -5.96
N ILE A 7 0.94 7.26 -5.36
CA ILE A 7 1.00 5.94 -4.74
C ILE A 7 0.02 5.89 -3.57
N PHE A 8 0.04 6.91 -2.73
CA PHE A 8 -0.89 7.02 -1.61
C PHE A 8 -2.33 7.03 -2.10
N GLY A 9 -2.63 7.79 -3.15
CA GLY A 9 -3.97 7.86 -3.74
C GLY A 9 -4.45 6.50 -4.25
N ALA A 10 -3.58 5.75 -4.90
CA ALA A 10 -3.91 4.42 -5.39
C ALA A 10 -4.18 3.45 -4.24
N LEU A 11 -3.35 3.50 -3.21
CA LEU A 11 -3.55 2.67 -2.02
C LEU A 11 -4.86 3.04 -1.33
N LYS A 12 -5.14 4.32 -1.20
CA LYS A 12 -6.37 4.82 -0.61
C LYS A 12 -7.60 4.30 -1.36
N GLU A 13 -7.57 4.35 -2.69
CA GLU A 13 -8.67 3.83 -3.51
C GLU A 13 -8.93 2.35 -3.21
N GLY A 14 -7.87 1.55 -3.13
CA GLY A 14 -8.00 0.14 -2.82
C GLY A 14 -8.60 -0.11 -1.43
N LEU A 15 -8.22 0.71 -0.47
CA LEU A 15 -8.74 0.62 0.88
C LEU A 15 -10.20 1.05 0.95
N LEU A 16 -10.58 2.11 0.23
CA LEU A 16 -11.97 2.56 0.17
C LEU A 16 -12.87 1.50 -0.44
N GLU A 17 -12.41 0.79 -1.45
CA GLU A 17 -13.16 -0.30 -2.09
C GLU A 17 -13.45 -1.44 -1.11
N ARG A 18 -12.62 -1.57 -0.08
CA ARG A 18 -12.80 -2.59 0.95
C ARG A 18 -13.66 -2.11 2.13
N GLY A 19 -14.19 -0.89 2.04
CA GLY A 19 -15.06 -0.35 3.06
C GLY A 19 -14.34 0.33 4.22
N ILE A 20 -13.06 0.64 4.05
CA ILE A 20 -12.31 1.36 5.08
C ILE A 20 -12.73 2.84 5.04
N ASP A 21 -12.98 3.42 6.19
CA ASP A 21 -13.35 4.84 6.29
C ASP A 21 -12.21 5.74 5.82
N GLU A 22 -12.53 6.71 4.98
CA GLU A 22 -11.54 7.64 4.47
C GLU A 22 -10.79 8.37 5.60
N ASP A 23 -11.50 8.73 6.66
CA ASP A 23 -10.91 9.44 7.79
C ASP A 23 -9.81 8.66 8.51
N LYS A 24 -9.80 7.34 8.36
CA LYS A 24 -8.80 6.48 8.98
C LYS A 24 -7.57 6.29 8.11
N ILE A 25 -7.66 6.64 6.83
CA ILE A 25 -6.58 6.41 5.87
C ILE A 25 -5.61 7.59 5.89
N THR A 26 -4.59 7.46 6.73
CA THR A 26 -3.51 8.45 6.85
C THR A 26 -2.18 7.73 6.68
N TYR A 27 -1.11 8.48 6.48
CA TYR A 27 0.22 7.89 6.36
C TYR A 27 0.64 7.12 7.61
N GLU A 28 0.23 7.57 8.78
CA GLU A 28 0.58 6.97 10.06
C GLU A 28 -0.30 5.78 10.44
N ALA A 29 -1.39 5.56 9.72
CA ALA A 29 -2.33 4.49 10.06
C ALA A 29 -1.67 3.12 9.91
N ASP A 30 -1.85 2.28 10.92
CA ASP A 30 -1.38 0.90 10.88
C ASP A 30 -2.40 0.08 10.08
N LEU A 31 -1.91 -0.65 9.11
CA LEU A 31 -2.78 -1.41 8.20
C LEU A 31 -3.63 -2.45 8.92
N VAL A 32 -3.07 -3.09 9.92
CA VAL A 32 -3.78 -4.12 10.68
C VAL A 32 -4.54 -3.53 11.85
N ARG A 33 -3.86 -2.74 12.68
CA ARG A 33 -4.45 -2.21 13.92
C ARG A 33 -5.48 -1.13 13.70
N ASP A 34 -5.18 -0.19 12.82
CA ASP A 34 -6.07 0.97 12.60
C ASP A 34 -7.09 0.70 11.50
N LEU A 35 -6.68 0.03 10.44
CA LEU A 35 -7.54 -0.21 9.29
C LEU A 35 -8.21 -1.59 9.30
N GLY A 36 -7.79 -2.47 10.19
CA GLY A 36 -8.43 -3.78 10.36
C GLY A 36 -8.19 -4.75 9.22
N LEU A 37 -7.12 -4.57 8.46
CA LEU A 37 -6.80 -5.48 7.36
C LEU A 37 -6.18 -6.77 7.90
N ASP A 38 -6.56 -7.90 7.31
CA ASP A 38 -5.87 -9.16 7.60
C ASP A 38 -4.80 -9.39 6.53
N SER A 39 -4.09 -10.50 6.62
CA SER A 39 -2.99 -10.81 5.69
C SER A 39 -3.48 -10.94 4.25
N LEU A 40 -4.67 -11.49 4.05
CA LEU A 40 -5.23 -11.63 2.71
C LEU A 40 -5.58 -10.27 2.11
N ASP A 41 -6.19 -9.40 2.90
CA ASP A 41 -6.52 -8.03 2.47
C ASP A 41 -5.26 -7.28 2.06
N THR A 42 -4.21 -7.40 2.86
CA THR A 42 -2.93 -6.73 2.59
C THR A 42 -2.33 -7.21 1.27
N VAL A 43 -2.36 -8.52 1.05
CA VAL A 43 -1.83 -9.11 -0.19
C VAL A 43 -2.62 -8.61 -1.40
N GLU A 44 -3.95 -8.60 -1.31
CA GLU A 44 -4.79 -8.17 -2.43
C GLU A 44 -4.60 -6.69 -2.77
N VAL A 45 -4.50 -5.83 -1.76
CA VAL A 45 -4.24 -4.41 -1.96
C VAL A 45 -2.87 -4.21 -2.60
N THR A 46 -1.88 -4.97 -2.13
CA THR A 46 -0.53 -4.90 -2.68
C THR A 46 -0.49 -5.34 -4.14
N MET A 47 -1.23 -6.39 -4.49
CA MET A 47 -1.31 -6.85 -5.88
C MET A 47 -1.86 -5.77 -6.79
N GLY A 48 -2.84 -5.01 -6.33
CA GLY A 48 -3.37 -3.88 -7.06
C GLY A 48 -2.32 -2.82 -7.32
N LEU A 49 -1.49 -2.54 -6.33
CA LEU A 49 -0.39 -1.59 -6.47
C LEU A 49 0.67 -2.10 -7.43
N GLU A 50 0.98 -3.40 -7.38
CA GLU A 50 1.92 -4.01 -8.30
C GLU A 50 1.49 -3.83 -9.75
N GLU A 51 0.22 -4.10 -10.03
CA GLU A 51 -0.32 -3.98 -11.37
C GLU A 51 -0.34 -2.52 -11.84
N ARG A 52 -0.73 -1.63 -10.95
CA ARG A 52 -0.88 -0.21 -11.31
C ARG A 52 0.45 0.47 -11.60
N PHE A 53 1.47 0.13 -10.84
CA PHE A 53 2.79 0.78 -10.96
C PHE A 53 3.85 -0.09 -11.63
N GLY A 54 3.51 -1.32 -12.01
CA GLY A 54 4.42 -2.20 -12.70
C GLY A 54 5.63 -2.64 -11.87
N VAL A 55 5.41 -2.88 -10.58
CA VAL A 55 6.47 -3.30 -9.65
C VAL A 55 6.15 -4.68 -9.08
N GLU A 56 7.16 -5.34 -8.54
CA GLU A 56 7.00 -6.61 -7.84
C GLU A 56 7.34 -6.42 -6.37
N ILE A 57 6.44 -6.88 -5.51
CA ILE A 57 6.62 -6.78 -4.06
C ILE A 57 6.50 -8.18 -3.46
N PRO A 58 7.62 -8.85 -3.18
CA PRO A 58 7.59 -10.18 -2.59
C PRO A 58 6.95 -10.17 -1.20
N ASP A 59 6.30 -11.27 -0.85
CA ASP A 59 5.67 -11.41 0.46
C ASP A 59 6.64 -11.16 1.61
N THR A 60 7.91 -11.54 1.44
CA THR A 60 8.93 -11.34 2.46
C THR A 60 9.14 -9.85 2.78
N GLU A 61 8.97 -8.99 1.80
CA GLU A 61 9.09 -7.55 2.02
C GLU A 61 7.85 -6.97 2.67
N LEU A 62 6.69 -7.59 2.42
CA LEU A 62 5.43 -7.17 3.05
C LEU A 62 5.43 -7.39 4.55
N GLU A 63 6.19 -8.35 5.04
CA GLU A 63 6.27 -8.63 6.48
C GLU A 63 6.81 -7.44 7.28
N ASP A 64 7.58 -6.58 6.64
CA ASP A 64 8.15 -5.39 7.27
C ASP A 64 7.24 -4.17 7.16
N VAL A 65 6.16 -4.28 6.41
CA VAL A 65 5.22 -3.18 6.21
C VAL A 65 4.18 -3.18 7.33
N ALA A 66 4.13 -2.10 8.09
CA ALA A 66 3.17 -1.95 9.18
C ALA A 66 2.16 -0.84 8.91
N THR A 67 2.61 0.29 8.40
CA THR A 67 1.77 1.47 8.18
C THR A 67 1.54 1.75 6.70
N VAL A 68 0.59 2.64 6.43
CA VAL A 68 0.35 3.14 5.07
C VAL A 68 1.64 3.76 4.51
N SER A 69 2.35 4.52 5.34
CA SER A 69 3.62 5.13 4.94
C SER A 69 4.65 4.07 4.52
N ASP A 70 4.73 2.96 5.26
CA ASP A 70 5.65 1.87 4.91
C ASP A 70 5.31 1.28 3.56
N ALA A 71 4.03 1.08 3.28
CA ALA A 71 3.57 0.53 2.01
C ALA A 71 3.90 1.47 0.84
N VAL A 72 3.61 2.76 1.02
CA VAL A 72 3.91 3.77 0.01
C VAL A 72 5.41 3.85 -0.24
N GLY A 73 6.20 3.85 0.82
CA GLY A 73 7.66 3.90 0.73
C GLY A 73 8.24 2.69 0.00
N LEU A 74 7.66 1.52 0.23
CA LEU A 74 8.12 0.30 -0.44
C LEU A 74 7.86 0.36 -1.95
N VAL A 75 6.67 0.80 -2.35
CA VAL A 75 6.35 0.96 -3.78
C VAL A 75 7.29 1.98 -4.41
N GLU A 76 7.50 3.09 -3.74
CA GLU A 76 8.38 4.15 -4.20
C GLU A 76 9.80 3.62 -4.43
N LYS A 77 10.30 2.84 -3.48
CA LYS A 77 11.62 2.22 -3.56
C LYS A 77 11.72 1.26 -4.74
N LYS A 78 10.68 0.45 -4.96
CA LYS A 78 10.67 -0.52 -6.06
C LYS A 78 10.64 0.18 -7.40
N MET A 79 9.94 1.29 -7.51
CA MET A 79 9.90 2.07 -8.74
C MET A 79 11.27 2.67 -9.06
N ALA A 80 11.96 3.18 -8.05
CA ALA A 80 13.29 3.75 -8.22
C ALA A 80 14.30 2.68 -8.68
N VAL A 81 14.23 1.48 -8.10
CA VAL A 81 15.12 0.38 -8.47
C VAL A 81 14.80 -0.13 -9.87
N GLY A 82 13.54 -0.11 -10.26
CA GLY A 82 13.09 -0.58 -11.57
C GLY A 82 13.39 0.41 -12.70
N ALA A 83 13.78 1.61 -12.37
CA ALA A 83 14.14 2.62 -13.37
C ALA A 83 15.59 2.43 -13.86
#